data_5a94e9f9bc3084a4b3b75a9ed8132101
#
_entry.id   5a94e9f9bc3084a4b3b75a9ed8132101
#
_cell.length_a   1.000
_cell.length_b   1.000
_cell.length_c   1.000
_cell.angle_alpha   90.00
_cell.angle_beta   90.00
_cell.angle_gamma   90.00
#
_symmetry.space_group_name_H-M   'P 1'
#
loop_
_entity.id
_entity.type
_entity.pdbx_description
1 polymer ?
#
loop_
_entity_poly.entity_id
_entity_poly.type
_entity_poly.pdbx_seq_one_letter_code
_entity_poly.pdbx_strand_id
1 'polypeptide(L)'
;MINTLQFLSALADNNNREWFQTNKGWYQDCHAHFVNFSNEYLQRMANLDETLACLQPKDCIWRIYRDVRFSHDKRPYKEWFGIFVATGLPGHPKTFGKKSMRGGYYIHIQPNACMFAGGIWDPGKELLKALRTEIDTNAEEVEQI
;
A
#
# COMPACT_ATOMS: atom_id res chain seq x y z
N MET A 1 -14.61 -1.32 8.85
CA MET A 1 -13.41 -2.20 8.99
C MET A 1 -13.74 -3.64 9.36
N ILE A 2 -14.55 -3.94 10.35
CA ILE A 2 -14.88 -5.34 10.75
C ILE A 2 -15.40 -6.14 9.55
N ASN A 3 -16.38 -5.62 8.82
CA ASN A 3 -16.91 -6.27 7.61
C ASN A 3 -15.83 -6.53 6.54
N THR A 4 -14.86 -5.63 6.39
CA THR A 4 -13.73 -5.81 5.46
C THR A 4 -12.83 -6.98 5.88
N LEU A 5 -12.49 -7.10 7.17
CA LEU A 5 -11.70 -8.22 7.67
C LEU A 5 -12.44 -9.56 7.54
N GLN A 6 -13.76 -9.57 7.79
CA GLN A 6 -14.59 -10.75 7.57
C GLN A 6 -14.61 -11.19 6.10
N PHE A 7 -14.76 -10.24 5.17
CA PHE A 7 -14.67 -10.50 3.73
C PHE A 7 -13.31 -11.10 3.35
N LEU A 8 -12.21 -10.49 3.82
CA LEU A 8 -10.86 -10.95 3.50
C LEU A 8 -10.56 -12.34 4.08
N SER A 9 -11.09 -12.66 5.28
CA SER A 9 -11.00 -14.00 5.86
C SER A 9 -11.76 -15.02 5.01
N ALA A 10 -13.02 -14.73 4.66
CA ALA A 10 -13.82 -15.61 3.83
C ALA A 10 -13.21 -15.79 2.41
N LEU A 11 -12.59 -14.73 1.86
CA LEU A 11 -11.86 -14.81 0.60
C LEU A 11 -10.62 -15.70 0.71
N ALA A 12 -9.88 -15.66 1.83
CA ALA A 12 -8.70 -16.51 2.02
C ALA A 12 -9.07 -18.00 2.01
N ASP A 13 -10.20 -18.36 2.63
CA ASP A 13 -10.72 -19.73 2.66
C ASP A 13 -11.28 -20.19 1.30
N ASN A 14 -11.68 -19.26 0.43
CA ASN A 14 -12.38 -19.52 -0.82
C ASN A 14 -11.78 -18.76 -2.01
N ASN A 15 -10.45 -18.69 -2.13
CA ASN A 15 -9.77 -17.84 -3.10
C ASN A 15 -9.82 -18.40 -4.52
N ASN A 16 -11.02 -18.36 -5.12
CA ASN A 16 -11.30 -18.77 -6.50
C ASN A 16 -12.28 -17.80 -7.18
N ARG A 17 -12.40 -17.89 -8.51
CA ARG A 17 -13.18 -16.96 -9.31
C ARG A 17 -14.70 -17.11 -9.10
N GLU A 18 -15.18 -18.30 -8.90
CA GLU A 18 -16.60 -18.61 -8.76
C GLU A 18 -17.14 -17.98 -7.46
N TRP A 19 -16.49 -18.26 -6.34
CA TRP A 19 -16.82 -17.67 -5.04
C TRP A 19 -16.77 -16.14 -5.09
N PHE A 20 -15.71 -15.57 -5.70
CA PHE A 20 -15.57 -14.13 -5.80
C PHE A 20 -16.69 -13.48 -6.61
N GLN A 21 -17.13 -14.10 -7.71
CA GLN A 21 -18.24 -13.58 -8.52
C GLN A 21 -19.55 -13.60 -7.73
N THR A 22 -19.81 -14.68 -7.00
CA THR A 22 -20.99 -14.78 -6.12
C THR A 22 -20.99 -13.71 -5.03
N ASN A 23 -19.82 -13.39 -4.48
CA ASN A 23 -19.64 -12.42 -3.39
C ASN A 23 -19.17 -11.04 -3.86
N LYS A 24 -19.32 -10.72 -5.14
CA LYS A 24 -18.82 -9.48 -5.74
C LYS A 24 -19.43 -8.21 -5.12
N GLY A 25 -20.69 -8.24 -4.74
CA GLY A 25 -21.35 -7.15 -4.02
C GLY A 25 -20.66 -6.86 -2.68
N TRP A 26 -20.38 -7.91 -1.88
CA TRP A 26 -19.66 -7.77 -0.63
C TRP A 26 -18.26 -7.15 -0.81
N TYR A 27 -17.53 -7.62 -1.84
CA TYR A 27 -16.26 -7.00 -2.22
C TYR A 27 -16.41 -5.51 -2.54
N GLN A 28 -17.43 -5.13 -3.33
CA GLN A 28 -17.65 -3.74 -3.74
C GLN A 28 -17.90 -2.83 -2.54
N ASP A 29 -18.72 -3.27 -1.60
CA ASP A 29 -19.01 -2.54 -0.35
C ASP A 29 -17.73 -2.37 0.49
N CYS A 30 -16.97 -3.45 0.70
CA CYS A 30 -15.71 -3.39 1.42
C CYS A 30 -14.68 -2.49 0.73
N HIS A 31 -14.59 -2.54 -0.59
CA HIS A 31 -13.69 -1.70 -1.37
C HIS A 31 -14.09 -0.22 -1.30
N ALA A 32 -15.39 0.10 -1.38
CA ALA A 32 -15.88 1.46 -1.22
C ALA A 32 -15.53 2.04 0.16
N HIS A 33 -15.73 1.26 1.23
CA HIS A 33 -15.30 1.65 2.58
C HIS A 33 -13.79 1.88 2.68
N PHE A 34 -12.98 1.03 2.02
CA PHE A 34 -11.53 1.21 2.00
C PHE A 34 -11.09 2.43 1.20
N VAL A 35 -11.77 2.75 0.10
CA VAL A 35 -11.54 4.00 -0.67
C VAL A 35 -11.86 5.23 0.17
N ASN A 36 -12.97 5.24 0.91
CA ASN A 36 -13.34 6.35 1.80
C ASN A 36 -12.31 6.54 2.92
N PHE A 37 -11.91 5.45 3.58
CA PHE A 37 -10.81 5.47 4.55
C PHE A 37 -9.52 6.05 3.95
N SER A 38 -9.19 5.64 2.72
CA SER A 38 -7.99 6.10 2.02
C SER A 38 -8.04 7.59 1.68
N ASN A 39 -9.22 8.12 1.34
CA ASN A 39 -9.42 9.55 1.13
C ASN A 39 -9.16 10.34 2.41
N GLU A 40 -9.76 9.93 3.53
CA GLU A 40 -9.54 10.60 4.83
C GLU A 40 -8.06 10.53 5.25
N TYR A 41 -7.42 9.38 5.03
CA TYR A 41 -6.01 9.20 5.33
C TYR A 41 -5.14 10.15 4.50
N LEU A 42 -5.36 10.22 3.18
CA LEU A 42 -4.62 11.12 2.29
C LEU A 42 -4.81 12.60 2.65
N GLN A 43 -6.02 13.00 3.00
CA GLN A 43 -6.29 14.38 3.45
C GLN A 43 -5.49 14.74 4.73
N ARG A 44 -5.46 13.81 5.70
CA ARG A 44 -4.67 14.01 6.93
C ARG A 44 -3.17 14.04 6.66
N MET A 45 -2.68 13.17 5.78
CA MET A 45 -1.28 13.16 5.38
C MET A 45 -0.88 14.44 4.63
N ALA A 46 -1.75 14.98 3.76
CA ALA A 46 -1.51 16.23 3.05
C ALA A 46 -1.40 17.44 4.00
N ASN A 47 -2.02 17.39 5.18
CA ASN A 47 -1.85 18.44 6.20
C ASN A 47 -0.48 18.40 6.88
N LEU A 48 0.20 17.25 6.84
CA LEU A 48 1.54 17.04 7.38
C LEU A 48 2.63 17.26 6.32
N ASP A 49 2.31 16.92 5.07
CA ASP A 49 3.20 17.05 3.92
C ASP A 49 2.39 17.49 2.70
N GLU A 50 2.47 18.77 2.35
CA GLU A 50 1.75 19.39 1.23
C GLU A 50 2.07 18.73 -0.11
N THR A 51 3.23 18.08 -0.25
CA THR A 51 3.62 17.39 -1.49
C THR A 51 2.74 16.19 -1.79
N LEU A 52 2.00 15.68 -0.79
CA LEU A 52 1.05 14.57 -0.92
C LEU A 52 -0.36 15.03 -1.37
N ALA A 53 -0.64 16.34 -1.39
CA ALA A 53 -1.98 16.88 -1.66
C ALA A 53 -2.54 16.52 -3.05
N CYS A 54 -1.67 16.19 -4.01
CA CYS A 54 -2.07 15.79 -5.35
C CYS A 54 -2.49 14.32 -5.47
N LEU A 55 -2.27 13.50 -4.42
CA LEU A 55 -2.55 12.07 -4.45
C LEU A 55 -4.04 11.76 -4.33
N GLN A 56 -4.48 10.75 -5.07
CA GLN A 56 -5.82 10.21 -5.00
C GLN A 56 -5.77 8.71 -4.63
N PRO A 57 -6.83 8.13 -4.01
CA PRO A 57 -6.86 6.73 -3.63
C PRO A 57 -6.47 5.75 -4.75
N LYS A 58 -6.91 6.01 -5.99
CA LYS A 58 -6.57 5.19 -7.16
C LYS A 58 -5.06 5.08 -7.42
N ASP A 59 -4.29 6.09 -7.01
CA ASP A 59 -2.84 6.15 -7.19
C ASP A 59 -2.11 5.37 -6.11
N CYS A 60 -2.73 5.20 -4.96
CA CYS A 60 -2.15 4.65 -3.74
C CYS A 60 -2.61 3.23 -3.41
N ILE A 61 -3.84 2.86 -3.77
CA ILE A 61 -4.45 1.56 -3.46
C ILE A 61 -4.06 0.50 -4.49
N TRP A 62 -3.73 -0.71 -4.02
CA TRP A 62 -3.55 -1.85 -4.90
C TRP A 62 -4.89 -2.51 -5.25
N ARG A 63 -5.03 -2.91 -6.53
CA ARG A 63 -6.14 -3.77 -6.97
C ARG A 63 -6.10 -5.12 -6.26
N ILE A 64 -7.25 -5.72 -6.01
CA ILE A 64 -7.36 -7.02 -5.38
C ILE A 64 -6.83 -8.17 -6.26
N TYR A 65 -6.86 -8.02 -7.58
CA TYR A 65 -6.42 -9.04 -8.52
C TYR A 65 -4.91 -9.25 -8.47
N ARG A 66 -4.49 -10.53 -8.46
CA ARG A 66 -3.08 -10.91 -8.56
C ARG A 66 -2.70 -11.18 -10.02
N ASP A 67 -1.44 -10.92 -10.36
CA ASP A 67 -0.83 -11.43 -11.58
C ASP A 67 -0.16 -12.77 -11.25
N VAL A 68 -0.81 -13.85 -11.66
CA VAL A 68 -0.39 -15.22 -11.31
C VAL A 68 0.34 -15.93 -12.45
N ARG A 69 0.68 -15.21 -13.54
CA ARG A 69 1.30 -15.83 -14.73
C ARG A 69 2.60 -16.55 -14.38
N PHE A 70 3.44 -15.93 -13.56
CA PHE A 70 4.75 -16.46 -13.16
C PHE A 70 4.82 -16.90 -11.69
N SER A 71 3.69 -16.92 -10.98
CA SER A 71 3.63 -17.32 -9.57
C SER A 71 3.36 -18.83 -9.46
N HIS A 72 3.99 -19.49 -8.49
CA HIS A 72 3.63 -20.85 -8.07
C HIS A 72 2.24 -20.87 -7.43
N ASP A 73 1.93 -19.89 -6.61
CA ASP A 73 0.61 -19.70 -6.01
C ASP A 73 -0.35 -19.12 -7.06
N LYS A 74 -1.33 -19.93 -7.48
CA LYS A 74 -2.31 -19.60 -8.53
C LYS A 74 -3.60 -18.95 -7.98
N ARG A 75 -3.71 -18.67 -6.70
CA ARG A 75 -4.85 -17.95 -6.13
C ARG A 75 -5.01 -16.60 -6.82
N PRO A 76 -6.21 -16.28 -7.38
CA PRO A 76 -6.37 -15.14 -8.27
C PRO A 76 -6.48 -13.79 -7.56
N TYR A 77 -6.73 -13.77 -6.25
CA TYR A 77 -6.97 -12.56 -5.47
C TYR A 77 -5.97 -12.39 -4.33
N LYS A 78 -5.72 -11.12 -3.96
CA LYS A 78 -5.02 -10.77 -2.73
C LYS A 78 -6.00 -10.92 -1.55
N GLU A 79 -5.51 -11.42 -0.44
CA GLU A 79 -6.26 -11.62 0.79
C GLU A 79 -6.08 -10.41 1.74
N TRP A 80 -5.76 -9.26 1.16
CA TRP A 80 -5.48 -8.01 1.85
C TRP A 80 -5.83 -6.79 1.01
N PHE A 81 -6.12 -5.68 1.68
CA PHE A 81 -6.11 -4.35 1.10
C PHE A 81 -4.88 -3.59 1.55
N GLY A 82 -4.32 -2.77 0.67
CA GLY A 82 -3.14 -1.97 0.98
C GLY A 82 -3.17 -0.60 0.32
N ILE A 83 -2.62 0.39 1.02
CA ILE A 83 -2.39 1.73 0.52
C ILE A 83 -0.92 2.10 0.75
N PHE A 84 -0.26 2.64 -0.25
CA PHE A 84 1.07 3.21 -0.14
C PHE A 84 1.05 4.68 -0.57
N VAL A 85 1.50 5.55 0.31
CA VAL A 85 1.49 7.00 0.14
C VAL A 85 2.92 7.49 0.08
N ALA A 86 3.33 7.99 -1.09
CA ALA A 86 4.65 8.58 -1.30
C ALA A 86 4.58 9.61 -2.43
N THR A 87 5.43 10.64 -2.36
CA THR A 87 5.59 11.61 -3.44
C THR A 87 6.29 10.99 -4.64
N GLY A 88 6.10 11.59 -5.82
CA GLY A 88 6.86 11.25 -7.02
C GLY A 88 8.30 11.75 -6.97
N LEU A 89 9.14 11.22 -7.84
CA LEU A 89 10.47 11.79 -8.07
C LEU A 89 10.36 13.13 -8.81
N PRO A 90 11.18 14.13 -8.48
CA PRO A 90 11.26 15.36 -9.28
C PRO A 90 11.51 15.03 -10.75
N GLY A 91 10.76 15.66 -11.66
CA GLY A 91 10.85 15.39 -13.10
C GLY A 91 10.16 14.10 -13.59
N HIS A 92 9.58 13.29 -12.68
CA HIS A 92 8.88 12.05 -13.01
C HIS A 92 7.45 12.05 -12.46
N PRO A 93 6.53 12.86 -13.00
CA PRO A 93 5.19 13.09 -12.44
C PRO A 93 4.28 11.85 -12.42
N LYS A 94 4.67 10.75 -13.05
CA LYS A 94 3.91 9.49 -13.07
C LYS A 94 4.37 8.45 -12.05
N THR A 95 5.35 8.78 -11.20
CA THR A 95 5.97 7.85 -10.23
C THR A 95 5.61 8.18 -8.79
N PHE A 96 4.35 8.52 -8.52
CA PHE A 96 3.83 8.82 -7.19
C PHE A 96 2.93 7.69 -6.65
N GLY A 97 2.58 7.75 -5.36
CA GLY A 97 1.79 6.73 -4.68
C GLY A 97 2.47 5.35 -4.80
N LYS A 98 1.70 4.30 -5.08
CA LYS A 98 2.19 2.90 -5.19
C LYS A 98 3.22 2.65 -6.29
N LYS A 99 3.49 3.62 -7.15
CA LYS A 99 4.53 3.56 -8.20
C LYS A 99 5.80 4.30 -7.81
N SER A 100 5.79 4.95 -6.66
CA SER A 100 6.97 5.67 -6.19
C SER A 100 8.10 4.71 -5.83
N MET A 101 9.32 5.13 -6.14
CA MET A 101 10.55 4.49 -5.68
C MET A 101 11.15 5.21 -4.46
N ARG A 102 10.44 6.20 -3.92
CA ARG A 102 10.83 6.93 -2.69
C ARG A 102 10.28 6.24 -1.45
N GLY A 103 10.80 6.63 -0.31
CA GLY A 103 10.20 6.29 0.97
C GLY A 103 8.77 6.81 1.06
N GLY A 104 7.94 6.10 1.78
CA GLY A 104 6.56 6.46 1.99
C GLY A 104 5.94 5.68 3.13
N TYR A 105 4.64 5.84 3.29
CA TYR A 105 3.86 5.23 4.35
C TYR A 105 2.95 4.15 3.77
N TYR A 106 2.96 2.99 4.41
CA TYR A 106 2.19 1.82 3.99
C TYR A 106 1.22 1.39 5.08
N ILE A 107 -0.03 1.18 4.69
CA ILE A 107 -1.04 0.51 5.54
C ILE A 107 -1.45 -0.79 4.86
N HIS A 108 -1.42 -1.86 5.62
CA HIS A 108 -1.83 -3.20 5.22
C HIS A 108 -3.01 -3.65 6.09
N ILE A 109 -4.09 -4.07 5.46
CA ILE A 109 -5.29 -4.57 6.12
C ILE A 109 -5.47 -6.02 5.71
N GLN A 110 -5.18 -6.91 6.63
CA GLN A 110 -5.32 -8.35 6.46
C GLN A 110 -5.76 -8.98 7.80
N PRO A 111 -6.62 -10.01 7.81
CA PRO A 111 -6.95 -10.72 9.04
C PRO A 111 -5.69 -11.19 9.77
N ASN A 112 -5.59 -10.87 11.06
CA ASN A 112 -4.47 -11.22 11.95
C ASN A 112 -3.08 -10.67 11.56
N ALA A 113 -2.98 -9.84 10.51
CA ALA A 113 -1.71 -9.32 10.01
C ALA A 113 -1.81 -7.86 9.52
N CYS A 114 -2.66 -7.05 10.17
CA CYS A 114 -2.68 -5.60 9.88
C CYS A 114 -1.38 -4.96 10.34
N MET A 115 -0.82 -4.07 9.49
CA MET A 115 0.38 -3.32 9.86
C MET A 115 0.38 -1.90 9.27
N PHE A 116 1.11 -1.04 9.93
CA PHE A 116 1.54 0.27 9.44
C PHE A 116 3.06 0.26 9.35
N ALA A 117 3.61 0.76 8.24
CA ALA A 117 5.05 0.84 8.02
C ALA A 117 5.42 2.14 7.32
N GLY A 118 6.62 2.63 7.61
CA GLY A 118 7.25 3.74 6.87
C GLY A 118 8.60 3.29 6.33
N GLY A 119 8.95 3.71 5.12
CA GLY A 119 10.24 3.38 4.56
C GLY A 119 10.23 3.16 3.04
N ILE A 120 11.27 2.53 2.55
CA ILE A 120 11.46 2.20 1.13
C ILE A 120 11.37 0.68 0.99
N TRP A 121 10.47 0.22 0.13
CA TRP A 121 10.36 -1.19 -0.19
C TRP A 121 11.39 -1.58 -1.24
N ASP A 122 12.23 -2.59 -0.93
CA ASP A 122 13.23 -3.17 -1.82
C ASP A 122 14.17 -2.12 -2.47
N PRO A 123 14.93 -1.35 -1.65
CA PRO A 123 15.86 -0.36 -2.18
C PRO A 123 16.97 -1.04 -2.98
N GLY A 124 17.25 -0.55 -4.18
CA GLY A 124 18.39 -1.01 -4.99
C GLY A 124 19.70 -0.81 -4.24
N LYS A 125 20.74 -1.56 -4.64
CA LYS A 125 22.04 -1.59 -3.95
C LYS A 125 22.68 -0.21 -3.78
N GLU A 126 22.59 0.64 -4.79
CA GLU A 126 23.15 2.00 -4.76
C GLU A 126 22.44 2.90 -3.74
N LEU A 127 21.09 2.87 -3.72
CA LEU A 127 20.32 3.62 -2.75
C LEU A 127 20.58 3.12 -1.32
N LEU A 128 20.63 1.80 -1.13
CA LEU A 128 20.92 1.22 0.18
C LEU A 128 22.33 1.61 0.67
N LYS A 129 23.32 1.65 -0.23
CA LYS A 129 24.67 2.11 0.10
C LYS A 129 24.67 3.59 0.49
N ALA A 130 23.99 4.45 -0.28
CA ALA A 130 23.87 5.87 0.01
C ALA A 130 23.22 6.13 1.39
N LEU A 131 22.09 5.44 1.68
CA LEU A 131 21.44 5.54 2.98
C LEU A 131 22.33 5.11 4.15
N ARG A 132 23.07 4.00 4.01
CA ARG A 132 24.01 3.55 5.04
C ARG A 132 25.15 4.54 5.25
N THR A 133 25.69 5.10 4.16
CA THR A 133 26.74 6.13 4.25
C THR A 133 26.22 7.37 4.95
N GLU A 134 24.99 7.82 4.63
CA GLU A 134 24.37 8.97 5.27
C GLU A 134 24.19 8.76 6.78
N ILE A 135 23.69 7.60 7.19
CA ILE A 135 23.52 7.25 8.60
C ILE A 135 24.87 7.20 9.33
N ASP A 136 25.90 6.63 8.71
CA ASP A 136 27.23 6.51 9.30
C ASP A 136 27.93 7.88 9.43
N THR A 137 27.73 8.76 8.45
CA THR A 137 28.38 10.09 8.41
C THR A 137 27.67 11.10 9.32
N ASN A 138 26.34 11.01 9.44
CA ASN A 138 25.49 11.97 10.17
C ASN A 138 24.71 11.30 11.31
N ALA A 139 25.34 10.37 12.02
CA ALA A 139 24.68 9.56 13.06
C ALA A 139 24.02 10.42 14.14
N GLU A 140 24.64 11.50 14.60
CA GLU A 140 24.09 12.39 15.62
C GLU A 140 22.82 13.09 15.17
N GLU A 141 22.70 13.46 13.88
CA GLU A 141 21.48 14.05 13.32
C GLU A 141 20.38 13.03 13.16
N VAL A 142 20.72 11.81 12.73
CA VAL A 142 19.77 10.70 12.55
C VAL A 142 19.17 10.26 13.90
N GLU A 143 19.95 10.28 14.98
CA GLU A 143 19.48 9.96 16.35
C GLU A 143 18.48 10.99 16.92
N GLN A 144 18.40 12.19 16.34
CA GLN A 144 17.48 13.25 16.78
C GLN A 144 16.12 13.21 16.06
N ILE A 145 15.96 12.38 15.04
CA ILE A 145 14.72 12.18 14.26
C ILE A 145 13.86 11.10 14.92
#